data_2a0e2a5428a0057110abc556ab1bc208
#
_entry.id   2a0e2a5428a0057110abc556ab1bc208
#
_cell.length_a   1.000
_cell.length_b   1.000
_cell.length_c   1.000
_cell.angle_alpha   90.00
_cell.angle_beta   90.00
_cell.angle_gamma   90.00
#
_symmetry.space_group_name_H-M   'P 1'
#
loop_
_entity.id
_entity.type
_entity.pdbx_description
1 polymer ?
#
loop_
_entity_poly.entity_id
_entity_poly.type
_entity_poly.pdbx_seq_one_letter_code
_entity_poly.pdbx_strand_id
1 'polypeptide(L)'
;MIDFDPTQPKWVQIADVIRQRIAAGEYPPRHLISEVQLEQEYGVARMTVRKATAALREEGLITTTPGMGSFVTAQPPAEPAEDGTRTE
;
A
#
# COMPACT_ATOMS: atom_id res chain seq x y z
N MET A 1 7.73 8.77 -12.53
CA MET A 1 8.21 7.39 -12.52
C MET A 1 9.31 7.22 -11.49
N ILE A 2 9.35 6.09 -10.85
CA ILE A 2 10.33 5.81 -9.81
C ILE A 2 11.63 5.31 -10.44
N ASP A 3 12.72 5.69 -9.81
CA ASP A 3 14.05 5.27 -10.22
C ASP A 3 14.47 4.11 -9.33
N PHE A 4 14.33 2.89 -9.82
CA PHE A 4 14.56 1.72 -9.02
C PHE A 4 16.04 1.53 -8.68
N ASP A 5 16.29 1.22 -7.42
CA ASP A 5 17.59 0.80 -6.94
C ASP A 5 17.81 -0.65 -7.38
N PRO A 6 18.81 -0.93 -8.21
CA PRO A 6 19.00 -2.30 -8.70
C PRO A 6 19.46 -3.28 -7.64
N THR A 7 19.80 -2.83 -6.46
CA THR A 7 20.26 -3.72 -5.40
C THR A 7 19.11 -4.23 -4.53
N GLN A 8 17.88 -3.79 -4.78
CA GLN A 8 16.73 -4.20 -3.98
C GLN A 8 15.59 -4.66 -4.86
N PRO A 9 14.75 -5.55 -4.36
CA PRO A 9 13.59 -5.98 -5.14
C PRO A 9 12.68 -4.80 -5.45
N LYS A 10 12.14 -4.80 -6.65
CA LYS A 10 11.27 -3.71 -7.07
C LYS A 10 10.00 -3.62 -6.22
N TRP A 11 9.45 -4.77 -5.81
CA TRP A 11 8.21 -4.76 -5.05
C TRP A 11 8.40 -4.08 -3.69
N VAL A 12 9.58 -4.18 -3.10
CA VAL A 12 9.86 -3.52 -1.83
C VAL A 12 9.81 -2.01 -2.00
N GLN A 13 10.41 -1.54 -3.09
CA GLN A 13 10.45 -0.10 -3.37
C GLN A 13 9.08 0.45 -3.71
N ILE A 14 8.29 -0.33 -4.43
CA ILE A 14 6.91 0.07 -4.74
C ILE A 14 6.08 0.15 -3.46
N ALA A 15 6.24 -0.84 -2.57
CA ALA A 15 5.52 -0.82 -1.31
C ALA A 15 5.87 0.43 -0.50
N ASP A 16 7.15 0.82 -0.51
CA ASP A 16 7.57 2.03 0.19
C ASP A 16 6.90 3.27 -0.36
N VAL A 17 6.82 3.38 -1.68
CA VAL A 17 6.20 4.54 -2.30
C VAL A 17 4.71 4.60 -1.95
N ILE A 18 4.03 3.47 -2.03
CA ILE A 18 2.61 3.43 -1.69
C ILE A 18 2.40 3.79 -0.22
N ARG A 19 3.26 3.28 0.64
CA ARG A 19 3.18 3.58 2.07
C ARG A 19 3.31 5.08 2.31
N GLN A 20 4.23 5.72 1.59
CA GLN A 20 4.42 7.15 1.72
C GLN A 20 3.23 7.93 1.18
N ARG A 21 2.61 7.46 0.10
CA ARG A 21 1.44 8.13 -0.46
C ARG A 21 0.26 8.04 0.50
N ILE A 22 0.12 6.92 1.18
CA ILE A 22 -0.93 6.76 2.17
C ILE A 22 -0.68 7.71 3.34
N ALA A 23 0.57 7.78 3.81
CA ALA A 23 0.91 8.64 4.93
C ALA A 23 0.74 10.11 4.57
N ALA A 24 1.00 10.47 3.34
CA ALA A 24 0.88 11.86 2.89
C ALA A 24 -0.55 12.26 2.55
N GLY A 25 -1.47 11.31 2.53
CA GLY A 25 -2.86 11.61 2.21
C GLY A 25 -3.18 11.56 0.73
N GLU A 26 -2.21 11.22 -0.12
CA GLU A 26 -2.47 11.07 -1.54
C GLU A 26 -3.42 9.90 -1.81
N TYR A 27 -3.32 8.86 -0.99
CA TYR A 27 -4.25 7.74 -1.03
C TYR A 27 -5.03 7.77 0.27
N PRO A 28 -6.16 8.48 0.28
CA PRO A 28 -6.95 8.60 1.52
C PRO A 28 -7.62 7.28 1.89
N PRO A 29 -8.18 7.19 3.09
CA PRO A 29 -8.92 5.99 3.48
C PRO A 29 -9.97 5.62 2.44
N ARG A 30 -10.09 4.33 2.16
CA ARG A 30 -11.03 3.76 1.20
C ARG A 30 -10.67 4.03 -0.25
N HIS A 31 -9.51 4.62 -0.49
CA HIS A 31 -9.05 4.82 -1.86
C HIS A 31 -8.81 3.46 -2.53
N LEU A 32 -9.31 3.29 -3.73
CA LEU A 32 -9.11 2.07 -4.49
C LEU A 32 -7.69 2.03 -5.05
N ILE A 33 -6.98 0.97 -4.78
CA ILE A 33 -5.63 0.76 -5.30
C ILE A 33 -5.76 -0.02 -6.60
N SER A 34 -5.43 0.61 -7.72
CA SER A 34 -5.51 -0.03 -9.03
C SER A 34 -4.18 -0.68 -9.37
N GLU A 35 -4.17 -2.02 -9.43
CA GLU A 35 -2.96 -2.74 -9.79
C GLU A 35 -2.55 -2.43 -11.22
N VAL A 36 -3.52 -2.26 -12.11
CA VAL A 36 -3.24 -1.95 -13.51
C VAL A 36 -2.54 -0.60 -13.61
N GLN A 37 -3.02 0.39 -12.88
CA GLN A 37 -2.37 1.70 -12.88
C GLN A 37 -0.95 1.61 -12.34
N LEU A 38 -0.75 0.83 -11.29
CA LEU A 38 0.58 0.67 -10.71
C LEU A 38 1.52 -0.04 -11.67
N GLU A 39 1.02 -1.03 -12.40
CA GLU A 39 1.83 -1.68 -13.43
C GLU A 39 2.32 -0.68 -14.45
N GLN A 40 1.43 0.18 -14.89
CA GLN A 40 1.77 1.17 -15.91
C GLN A 40 2.66 2.27 -15.35
N GLU A 41 2.38 2.69 -14.16
CA GLU A 41 3.15 3.78 -13.54
C GLU A 41 4.60 3.37 -13.30
N TYR A 42 4.81 2.14 -12.86
CA TYR A 42 6.16 1.69 -12.52
C TYR A 42 6.81 0.83 -13.58
N GLY A 43 6.05 0.46 -14.60
CA GLY A 43 6.59 -0.35 -15.68
C GLY A 43 7.00 -1.74 -15.22
N VAL A 44 6.21 -2.37 -14.36
CA VAL A 44 6.51 -3.68 -13.80
C VAL A 44 5.37 -4.65 -14.07
N ALA A 45 5.66 -5.93 -13.89
CA ALA A 45 4.65 -6.95 -14.07
C ALA A 45 3.67 -6.97 -12.90
N ARG A 46 2.49 -7.52 -13.16
CA ARG A 46 1.44 -7.57 -12.13
C ARG A 46 1.89 -8.29 -10.87
N MET A 47 2.68 -9.35 -11.02
CA MET A 47 3.14 -10.11 -9.87
C MET A 47 3.96 -9.22 -8.93
N THR A 48 4.76 -8.32 -9.50
CA THR A 48 5.55 -7.40 -8.70
C THR A 48 4.63 -6.46 -7.89
N VAL A 49 3.59 -5.95 -8.55
CA VAL A 49 2.62 -5.09 -7.87
C VAL A 49 1.91 -5.85 -6.78
N ARG A 50 1.53 -7.10 -7.06
CA ARG A 50 0.82 -7.92 -6.08
C ARG A 50 1.66 -8.21 -4.85
N LYS A 51 2.96 -8.40 -5.03
CA LYS A 51 3.83 -8.60 -3.88
C LYS A 51 3.86 -7.35 -3.00
N ALA A 52 3.90 -6.18 -3.63
CA ALA A 52 3.90 -4.93 -2.88
C ALA A 52 2.59 -4.74 -2.11
N THR A 53 1.45 -4.98 -2.77
CA THR A 53 0.17 -4.81 -2.10
C THR A 53 -0.05 -5.85 -1.02
N ALA A 54 0.47 -7.06 -1.22
CA ALA A 54 0.36 -8.10 -0.19
C ALA A 54 1.11 -7.69 1.08
N ALA A 55 2.30 -7.10 0.92
CA ALA A 55 3.05 -6.63 2.07
C ALA A 55 2.29 -5.55 2.82
N LEU A 56 1.69 -4.62 2.08
CA LEU A 56 0.92 -3.56 2.71
C LEU A 56 -0.34 -4.08 3.39
N ARG A 57 -0.92 -5.14 2.83
CA ARG A 57 -2.09 -5.76 3.45
C ARG A 57 -1.71 -6.39 4.78
N GLU A 58 -0.55 -7.01 4.85
CA GLU A 58 -0.07 -7.58 6.10
C GLU A 58 0.22 -6.51 7.13
N GLU A 59 0.60 -5.32 6.68
CA GLU A 59 0.83 -4.20 7.59
C GLU A 59 -0.47 -3.53 8.03
N GLY A 60 -1.59 -3.93 7.45
CA GLY A 60 -2.87 -3.34 7.79
C GLY A 60 -3.18 -2.04 7.08
N LEU A 61 -2.37 -1.67 6.08
CA LEU A 61 -2.60 -0.43 5.34
C LEU A 61 -3.58 -0.61 4.19
N ILE A 62 -3.75 -1.84 3.71
CA ILE A 62 -4.63 -2.16 2.60
C ILE A 62 -5.50 -3.34 2.99
N THR A 63 -6.74 -3.32 2.57
CA THR A 63 -7.64 -4.45 2.73
C THR A 63 -8.17 -4.83 1.35
N THR A 64 -8.33 -6.13 1.12
CA THR A 64 -8.82 -6.65 -0.15
C THR A 64 -10.20 -7.26 0.06
N THR A 65 -11.14 -6.83 -0.78
CA THR A 65 -12.50 -7.37 -0.76
C THR A 65 -12.69 -8.16 -2.04
N PRO A 66 -12.98 -9.46 -1.94
CA PRO A 66 -13.16 -10.29 -3.14
C PRO A 66 -14.20 -9.68 -4.07
N GLY A 67 -13.88 -9.60 -5.34
CA GLY A 67 -14.78 -9.06 -6.33
C GLY A 67 -14.81 -7.56 -6.42
N MET A 68 -14.18 -6.84 -5.48
CA MET A 68 -14.21 -5.39 -5.48
C MET A 68 -12.85 -4.75 -5.59
N GLY A 69 -11.81 -5.41 -5.10
CA GLY A 69 -10.45 -4.90 -5.21
C GLY A 69 -9.81 -4.61 -3.87
N SER A 70 -8.71 -3.87 -3.93
CA SER A 70 -7.95 -3.52 -2.75
C SER A 70 -8.15 -2.05 -2.45
N PHE A 71 -8.32 -1.74 -1.17
CA PHE A 71 -8.59 -0.38 -0.73
C PHE A 71 -7.67 -0.01 0.42
N VAL A 72 -7.37 1.28 0.53
CA VAL A 72 -6.67 1.77 1.70
C VAL A 72 -7.59 1.61 2.90
N THR A 73 -7.06 1.13 4.02
CA THR A 73 -7.88 0.91 5.19
C THR A 73 -8.45 2.23 5.70
N ALA A 74 -9.60 2.15 6.35
CA ALA A 74 -10.26 3.35 6.82
C ALA A 74 -9.45 4.04 7.94
N GLN A 75 -8.55 3.30 8.56
CA GLN A 75 -7.85 3.84 9.71
C GLN A 75 -6.40 3.39 9.68
N PRO A 76 -5.48 4.30 9.36
CA PRO A 76 -4.07 3.93 9.29
C PRO A 76 -3.59 3.39 10.64
N PRO A 77 -2.83 2.31 10.62
CA PRO A 77 -2.34 1.73 11.87
C PRO A 77 -1.23 2.52 12.52
N ALA A 78 -0.83 3.60 11.95
CA ALA A 78 0.25 4.40 12.52
C ALA A 78 -0.12 5.07 13.83
N GLU A 79 -1.37 5.03 14.18
CA GLU A 79 -1.81 5.66 15.40
C GLU A 79 -1.81 4.68 16.50
N PRO A 80 -0.82 4.55 17.15
CA PRO A 80 -0.81 3.61 18.21
C PRO A 80 -1.38 4.20 19.42
N ALA A 81 -1.36 4.34 19.73
CA ALA A 81 -1.60 4.75 20.59
C ALA A 81 -2.50 5.10 21.21
N GLU A 82 -2.70 5.26 21.08
CA GLU A 82 -3.35 5.48 21.48
C GLU A 82 -4.05 4.79 21.88
N ASP A 83 -3.88 4.34 21.88
CA ASP A 83 -4.38 3.68 22.06
C ASP A 83 -4.60 3.20 22.77
N GLY A 84 -4.28 3.06 22.91
CA GLY A 84 -4.24 2.47 23.56
C GLY A 84 -4.80 2.75 24.62
N THR A 85 -4.94 3.27 24.73
CA THR A 85 -5.33 3.46 25.54
C THR A 85 -6.55 3.31 25.76
N ARG A 86 -6.91 3.05 25.50
CA ARG A 86 -7.81 2.72 25.45
C ARG A 86 -8.41 2.09 25.97
N THR A 87 -8.20 2.05 26.42
CA THR A 87 -8.51 1.51 26.82
C THR A 87 -8.96 1.26 27.25
N GLU A 88 -9.17 1.14 27.51
CA GLU A 88 -9.33 0.80 27.90
C GLU A 88 -9.39 0.56 28.21
#